data_b2076fe58c1ee6887733ab9bdc9614cc
#
_entry.id   b2076fe58c1ee6887733ab9bdc9614cc
#
_cell.length_a   1.000
_cell.length_b   1.000
_cell.length_c   1.000
_cell.angle_alpha   90.00
_cell.angle_beta   90.00
_cell.angle_gamma   90.00
#
_symmetry.space_group_name_H-M   'P 1'
#
loop_
_entity.id
_entity.type
_entity.pdbx_description
1 polymer ?
#
loop_
_entity_poly.entity_id
_entity_poly.type
_entity_poly.pdbx_seq_one_letter_code
_entity_poly.pdbx_strand_id
1 'polypeptide(L)'
;MKHLLVTNDFPPKIGGIQNLLWEWWRRLPPDSFAVLTSPHVGSEQFDAQQPYEIRRTREPVLLPHPWMVHRINQMAKEVGAEMVVLDPAVPLGIVGRSLQLPYMVVLHGAEVTVPGRLPLSRFVLGRVLSGATHIIAAGGYPAAEARNVGGDALPITVIPPGVDTVRFAPLLESERKSAREEFGVAQDAELVVGLSRLVPRKGFDTLIKAASVAAAHRPKLQVLIGGTGRDSDRLNKLIQSTRAPVKLIGRVSDGALPLFYGCADVSAMLCRSRWGGLEQEGFGIVFSEAAACGVPQIAGDSGGAAEAVVDGVTGIVVSNPESVDDVVVALNHLLSDPAKRAAMGEAARSRACAEFDYDVLSSRLAGVLGVEK
;
A
#
# COMPACT_ATOMS: atom_id res chain seq x y z
N MET A 1 20.16 -18.08 2.17
CA MET A 1 19.47 -19.04 1.26
C MET A 1 19.16 -18.35 -0.05
N LYS A 2 19.52 -18.93 -1.19
CA LYS A 2 19.16 -18.35 -2.51
C LYS A 2 17.75 -18.76 -2.91
N HIS A 3 16.97 -17.82 -3.44
CA HIS A 3 15.56 -18.09 -3.78
C HIS A 3 15.16 -17.51 -5.16
N LEU A 4 14.11 -18.08 -5.74
CA LEU A 4 13.51 -17.61 -6.98
C LEU A 4 12.16 -16.96 -6.68
N LEU A 5 12.04 -15.64 -6.88
CA LEU A 5 10.76 -14.93 -6.87
C LEU A 5 10.04 -15.15 -8.20
N VAL A 6 8.81 -15.64 -8.16
CA VAL A 6 7.96 -15.83 -9.33
C VAL A 6 6.70 -14.99 -9.17
N THR A 7 6.54 -13.96 -9.99
CA THR A 7 5.44 -12.99 -9.83
C THR A 7 4.93 -12.45 -11.17
N ASN A 8 3.64 -12.12 -11.21
CA ASN A 8 3.03 -11.33 -12.29
C ASN A 8 3.19 -9.82 -12.09
N ASP A 9 3.66 -9.42 -10.91
CA ASP A 9 3.61 -8.04 -10.44
C ASP A 9 5.02 -7.52 -10.13
N PHE A 10 5.76 -7.15 -11.21
CA PHE A 10 7.11 -6.60 -11.09
C PHE A 10 7.29 -5.40 -12.04
N PRO A 11 8.14 -4.40 -11.68
CA PRO A 11 8.43 -3.29 -12.57
C PRO A 11 9.00 -3.74 -13.94
N PRO A 12 8.85 -2.91 -14.97
CA PRO A 12 8.36 -1.52 -14.99
C PRO A 12 6.84 -1.39 -15.02
N LYS A 13 6.08 -2.47 -14.83
CA LYS A 13 4.63 -2.39 -14.64
C LYS A 13 4.33 -1.52 -13.42
N ILE A 14 3.47 -0.50 -13.58
CA ILE A 14 3.17 0.49 -12.54
C ILE A 14 2.01 0.01 -11.66
N GLY A 15 2.22 -0.01 -10.35
CA GLY A 15 1.19 -0.33 -9.36
C GLY A 15 1.77 -0.48 -7.96
N GLY A 16 0.90 -0.51 -6.95
CA GLY A 16 1.30 -0.60 -5.55
C GLY A 16 2.02 -1.91 -5.21
N ILE A 17 1.51 -3.04 -5.71
CA ILE A 17 2.11 -4.38 -5.48
C ILE A 17 3.47 -4.48 -6.18
N GLN A 18 3.57 -4.01 -7.43
CA GLN A 18 4.80 -4.01 -8.20
C GLN A 18 5.91 -3.24 -7.50
N ASN A 19 5.58 -2.04 -7.04
CA ASN A 19 6.51 -1.20 -6.30
C ASN A 19 6.89 -1.84 -4.97
N LEU A 20 5.93 -2.40 -4.24
CA LEU A 20 6.15 -3.08 -2.97
C LEU A 20 7.14 -4.25 -3.10
N LEU A 21 6.90 -5.17 -4.04
CA LEU A 21 7.79 -6.30 -4.27
C LEU A 21 9.19 -5.84 -4.66
N TRP A 22 9.29 -4.87 -5.56
CA TRP A 22 10.57 -4.33 -5.97
C TRP A 22 11.32 -3.67 -4.80
N GLU A 23 10.65 -2.84 -4.00
CA GLU A 23 11.23 -2.16 -2.85
C GLU A 23 11.70 -3.13 -1.76
N TRP A 24 11.01 -4.24 -1.57
CA TRP A 24 11.43 -5.29 -0.67
C TRP A 24 12.66 -6.03 -1.19
N TRP A 25 12.62 -6.52 -2.44
CA TRP A 25 13.65 -7.40 -2.99
C TRP A 25 14.93 -6.66 -3.38
N ARG A 26 14.85 -5.44 -3.95
CA ARG A 26 16.05 -4.68 -4.36
C ARG A 26 17.00 -4.33 -3.21
N ARG A 27 16.56 -4.46 -1.97
CA ARG A 27 17.36 -4.23 -0.76
C ARG A 27 17.98 -5.50 -0.19
N LEU A 28 17.72 -6.66 -0.76
CA LEU A 28 18.39 -7.89 -0.44
C LEU A 28 19.72 -7.98 -1.22
N PRO A 29 20.70 -8.79 -0.76
CA PRO A 29 21.92 -9.05 -1.51
C PRO A 29 21.57 -9.54 -2.95
N PRO A 30 22.14 -8.94 -3.99
CA PRO A 30 21.76 -9.22 -5.39
C PRO A 30 21.92 -10.67 -5.84
N ASP A 31 22.87 -11.38 -5.23
CA ASP A 31 23.17 -12.79 -5.51
C ASP A 31 22.29 -13.77 -4.72
N SER A 32 21.49 -13.26 -3.76
CA SER A 32 20.62 -14.08 -2.93
C SER A 32 19.29 -14.46 -3.61
N PHE A 33 18.96 -13.87 -4.75
CA PHE A 33 17.71 -14.16 -5.46
C PHE A 33 17.78 -13.96 -6.97
N ALA A 34 16.79 -14.49 -7.67
CA ALA A 34 16.49 -14.16 -9.05
C ALA A 34 14.98 -13.97 -9.22
N VAL A 35 14.54 -13.32 -10.28
CA VAL A 35 13.13 -13.02 -10.53
C VAL A 35 12.66 -13.64 -11.86
N LEU A 36 11.54 -14.38 -11.82
CA LEU A 36 10.78 -14.82 -12.99
C LEU A 36 9.48 -14.04 -13.06
N THR A 37 9.27 -13.27 -14.14
CA THR A 37 8.10 -12.41 -14.26
C THR A 37 7.57 -12.32 -15.69
N SER A 38 6.43 -11.65 -15.87
CA SER A 38 5.81 -11.40 -17.18
C SER A 38 6.50 -10.25 -17.93
N PRO A 39 6.38 -10.19 -19.26
CA PRO A 39 6.92 -9.09 -20.07
C PRO A 39 6.11 -7.81 -19.86
N HIS A 40 6.75 -6.67 -20.06
CA HIS A 40 6.11 -5.35 -20.07
C HIS A 40 6.88 -4.40 -20.99
N VAL A 41 6.24 -3.35 -21.46
CA VAL A 41 6.91 -2.29 -22.23
C VAL A 41 7.97 -1.64 -21.33
N GLY A 42 9.21 -1.49 -21.86
CA GLY A 42 10.34 -0.93 -21.10
C GLY A 42 11.10 -1.94 -20.24
N SER A 43 10.75 -3.23 -20.29
CA SER A 43 11.39 -4.28 -19.48
C SER A 43 12.89 -4.38 -19.70
N GLU A 44 13.35 -4.34 -20.94
CA GLU A 44 14.79 -4.47 -21.27
C GLU A 44 15.62 -3.37 -20.60
N GLN A 45 15.14 -2.12 -20.66
CA GLN A 45 15.82 -0.99 -20.04
C GLN A 45 15.81 -1.09 -18.51
N PHE A 46 14.69 -1.51 -17.92
CA PHE A 46 14.58 -1.70 -16.48
C PHE A 46 15.50 -2.82 -15.99
N ASP A 47 15.43 -3.99 -16.66
CA ASP A 47 16.19 -5.18 -16.26
C ASP A 47 17.71 -4.95 -16.35
N ALA A 48 18.17 -4.22 -17.37
CA ALA A 48 19.58 -3.86 -17.53
C ALA A 48 20.14 -2.97 -16.41
N GLN A 49 19.29 -2.30 -15.64
CA GLN A 49 19.66 -1.44 -14.51
C GLN A 49 19.69 -2.18 -13.17
N GLN A 50 19.22 -3.43 -13.13
CA GLN A 50 19.17 -4.18 -11.87
C GLN A 50 20.45 -4.99 -11.67
N PRO A 51 20.95 -5.09 -10.43
CA PRO A 51 22.16 -5.87 -10.12
C PRO A 51 21.90 -7.37 -9.94
N TYR A 52 20.66 -7.82 -10.11
CA TYR A 52 20.21 -9.21 -9.94
C TYR A 52 19.56 -9.74 -11.23
N GLU A 53 19.45 -11.06 -11.34
CA GLU A 53 18.93 -11.69 -12.55
C GLU A 53 17.40 -11.60 -12.63
N ILE A 54 16.88 -11.07 -13.76
CA ILE A 54 15.46 -11.05 -14.09
C ILE A 54 15.26 -11.80 -15.39
N ARG A 55 14.39 -12.81 -15.38
CA ARG A 55 13.94 -13.49 -16.62
C ARG A 55 12.47 -13.22 -16.83
N ARG A 56 12.12 -12.88 -18.07
CA ARG A 56 10.74 -12.64 -18.47
C ARG A 56 10.23 -13.72 -19.39
N THR A 57 9.00 -14.13 -19.15
CA THR A 57 8.32 -15.08 -20.02
C THR A 57 7.89 -14.42 -21.32
N ARG A 58 7.46 -15.22 -22.29
CA ARG A 58 6.80 -14.69 -23.50
C ARG A 58 5.31 -14.47 -23.27
N GLU A 59 4.72 -15.20 -22.34
CA GLU A 59 3.32 -15.10 -21.96
C GLU A 59 3.09 -13.81 -21.15
N PRO A 60 2.01 -13.06 -21.43
CA PRO A 60 1.72 -11.79 -20.74
C PRO A 60 1.33 -11.98 -19.27
N VAL A 61 0.96 -13.21 -18.87
CA VAL A 61 0.56 -13.57 -17.52
C VAL A 61 1.06 -14.97 -17.20
N LEU A 62 1.70 -15.13 -16.05
CA LEU A 62 2.08 -16.43 -15.52
C LEU A 62 0.85 -17.12 -14.95
N LEU A 63 0.45 -18.23 -15.56
CA LEU A 63 -0.70 -19.04 -15.14
C LEU A 63 -0.25 -20.42 -14.63
N PRO A 64 -1.03 -21.08 -13.75
CA PRO A 64 -0.70 -22.36 -13.15
C PRO A 64 -0.96 -23.54 -14.12
N HIS A 65 -0.05 -23.73 -15.07
CA HIS A 65 -0.10 -24.85 -16.00
C HIS A 65 1.21 -25.68 -15.95
N PRO A 66 1.25 -26.91 -16.46
CA PRO A 66 2.41 -27.79 -16.36
C PRO A 66 3.71 -27.19 -16.91
N TRP A 67 3.64 -26.42 -17.99
CA TRP A 67 4.80 -25.72 -18.57
C TRP A 67 5.40 -24.70 -17.61
N MET A 68 4.57 -24.05 -16.79
CA MET A 68 5.03 -23.10 -15.78
C MET A 68 5.80 -23.83 -14.68
N VAL A 69 5.31 -24.97 -14.21
CA VAL A 69 6.03 -25.83 -13.27
C VAL A 69 7.41 -26.21 -13.80
N HIS A 70 7.47 -26.67 -15.06
CA HIS A 70 8.74 -27.04 -15.70
C HIS A 70 9.70 -25.85 -15.78
N ARG A 71 9.21 -24.69 -16.21
CA ARG A 71 10.01 -23.45 -16.33
C ARG A 71 10.54 -22.98 -15.01
N ILE A 72 9.71 -22.97 -13.94
CA ILE A 72 10.13 -22.60 -12.60
C ILE A 72 11.22 -23.55 -12.11
N ASN A 73 11.02 -24.87 -12.21
CA ASN A 73 12.01 -25.86 -11.79
C ASN A 73 13.32 -25.75 -12.57
N GLN A 74 13.25 -25.52 -13.88
CA GLN A 74 14.42 -25.32 -14.71
C GLN A 74 15.20 -24.07 -14.28
N MET A 75 14.52 -22.92 -14.19
CA MET A 75 15.18 -21.67 -13.78
C MET A 75 15.74 -21.77 -12.37
N ALA A 76 15.00 -22.35 -11.42
CA ALA A 76 15.47 -22.54 -10.05
C ALA A 76 16.78 -23.34 -10.00
N LYS A 77 16.87 -24.41 -10.80
CA LYS A 77 18.10 -25.21 -10.94
C LYS A 77 19.24 -24.39 -11.55
N GLU A 78 18.98 -23.64 -12.60
CA GLU A 78 20.01 -22.85 -13.32
C GLU A 78 20.59 -21.73 -12.43
N VAL A 79 19.75 -21.06 -11.63
CA VAL A 79 20.20 -20.00 -10.72
C VAL A 79 20.71 -20.53 -9.38
N GLY A 80 20.58 -21.83 -9.11
CA GLY A 80 20.96 -22.45 -7.84
C GLY A 80 20.04 -22.04 -6.68
N ALA A 81 18.74 -21.85 -6.93
CA ALA A 81 17.79 -21.55 -5.88
C ALA A 81 17.49 -22.79 -5.03
N GLU A 82 17.26 -22.56 -3.75
CA GLU A 82 16.90 -23.56 -2.73
C GLU A 82 15.43 -23.44 -2.31
N MET A 83 14.77 -22.34 -2.68
CA MET A 83 13.39 -21.99 -2.35
C MET A 83 12.74 -21.25 -3.51
N VAL A 84 11.43 -21.40 -3.68
CA VAL A 84 10.62 -20.60 -4.61
C VAL A 84 9.65 -19.73 -3.82
N VAL A 85 9.57 -18.44 -4.13
CA VAL A 85 8.57 -17.52 -3.58
C VAL A 85 7.54 -17.22 -4.65
N LEU A 86 6.28 -17.56 -4.42
CA LEU A 86 5.18 -17.44 -5.39
C LEU A 86 4.30 -16.24 -5.04
N ASP A 87 4.06 -15.40 -6.02
CA ASP A 87 3.19 -14.23 -5.94
C ASP A 87 2.36 -14.11 -7.23
N PRO A 88 1.04 -14.03 -7.12
CA PRO A 88 0.18 -14.16 -5.93
C PRO A 88 -0.07 -15.64 -5.50
N ALA A 89 -0.60 -15.82 -4.29
CA ALA A 89 -0.96 -17.14 -3.80
C ALA A 89 -1.97 -17.87 -4.71
N VAL A 90 -2.90 -17.15 -5.32
CA VAL A 90 -3.84 -17.66 -6.34
C VAL A 90 -3.96 -16.64 -7.46
N PRO A 91 -3.86 -17.04 -8.74
CA PRO A 91 -3.82 -18.43 -9.23
C PRO A 91 -2.42 -19.06 -9.25
N LEU A 92 -1.33 -18.28 -9.26
CA LEU A 92 0.01 -18.80 -9.54
C LEU A 92 0.49 -19.81 -8.47
N GLY A 93 0.24 -19.55 -7.19
CA GLY A 93 0.65 -20.45 -6.11
C GLY A 93 0.10 -21.88 -6.18
N ILE A 94 -0.89 -22.14 -7.04
CA ILE A 94 -1.41 -23.49 -7.30
C ILE A 94 -0.28 -24.43 -7.78
N VAL A 95 0.73 -23.94 -8.49
CA VAL A 95 1.88 -24.74 -8.93
C VAL A 95 2.76 -25.21 -7.78
N GLY A 96 2.71 -24.55 -6.62
CA GLY A 96 3.65 -24.74 -5.52
C GLY A 96 3.86 -26.20 -5.13
N ARG A 97 2.76 -26.96 -4.99
CA ARG A 97 2.82 -28.39 -4.63
C ARG A 97 3.41 -29.30 -5.74
N SER A 98 3.56 -28.81 -6.95
CA SER A 98 4.15 -29.54 -8.08
C SER A 98 5.61 -29.16 -8.31
N LEU A 99 6.13 -28.21 -7.56
CA LEU A 99 7.54 -27.81 -7.64
C LEU A 99 8.45 -28.86 -6.98
N GLN A 100 9.71 -28.88 -7.43
CA GLN A 100 10.75 -29.75 -6.84
C GLN A 100 11.32 -29.16 -5.55
N LEU A 101 11.29 -27.83 -5.43
CA LEU A 101 11.75 -27.11 -4.25
C LEU A 101 10.59 -26.75 -3.31
N PRO A 102 10.85 -26.57 -2.03
CA PRO A 102 9.88 -25.96 -1.12
C PRO A 102 9.50 -24.55 -1.60
N TYR A 103 8.30 -24.10 -1.22
CA TYR A 103 7.83 -22.79 -1.64
C TYR A 103 7.24 -21.99 -0.51
N MET A 104 7.33 -20.66 -0.65
CA MET A 104 6.63 -19.66 0.13
C MET A 104 5.60 -18.95 -0.75
N VAL A 105 4.64 -18.25 -0.15
CA VAL A 105 3.67 -17.40 -0.87
C VAL A 105 3.63 -16.01 -0.29
N VAL A 106 3.37 -15.01 -1.15
CA VAL A 106 3.11 -13.63 -0.74
C VAL A 106 1.62 -13.34 -0.87
N LEU A 107 1.06 -12.62 0.12
CA LEU A 107 -0.35 -12.26 0.19
C LEU A 107 -0.51 -10.73 0.27
N HIS A 108 -1.41 -10.18 -0.57
CA HIS A 108 -1.69 -8.74 -0.62
C HIS A 108 -3.11 -8.38 -0.19
N GLY A 109 -4.09 -9.32 -0.31
CA GLY A 109 -5.47 -9.13 0.14
C GLY A 109 -6.52 -9.73 -0.78
N ALA A 110 -6.82 -9.12 -1.93
CA ALA A 110 -7.94 -9.52 -2.79
C ALA A 110 -7.84 -10.98 -3.29
N GLU A 111 -6.62 -11.46 -3.58
CA GLU A 111 -6.33 -12.83 -4.02
C GLU A 111 -6.49 -13.88 -2.91
N VAL A 112 -6.70 -13.45 -1.68
CA VAL A 112 -7.03 -14.30 -0.53
C VAL A 112 -8.52 -14.16 -0.18
N THR A 113 -9.00 -12.93 -0.09
CA THR A 113 -10.36 -12.61 0.34
C THR A 113 -11.41 -13.16 -0.61
N VAL A 114 -11.27 -12.89 -1.92
CA VAL A 114 -12.27 -13.31 -2.91
C VAL A 114 -12.30 -14.84 -3.05
N PRO A 115 -11.16 -15.54 -3.29
CA PRO A 115 -11.15 -17.00 -3.31
C PRO A 115 -11.56 -17.66 -2.00
N GLY A 116 -11.22 -17.04 -0.86
CA GLY A 116 -11.54 -17.57 0.46
C GLY A 116 -13.04 -17.66 0.77
N ARG A 117 -13.88 -16.92 0.04
CA ARG A 117 -15.34 -16.88 0.25
C ARG A 117 -16.14 -17.86 -0.62
N LEU A 118 -15.53 -18.44 -1.65
CA LEU A 118 -16.18 -19.39 -2.55
C LEU A 118 -15.69 -20.82 -2.24
N PRO A 119 -16.58 -21.82 -2.11
CA PRO A 119 -16.20 -23.15 -1.61
C PRO A 119 -15.04 -23.81 -2.36
N LEU A 120 -15.10 -23.83 -3.70
CA LEU A 120 -14.08 -24.49 -4.51
C LEU A 120 -12.73 -23.75 -4.46
N SER A 121 -12.74 -22.43 -4.65
CA SER A 121 -11.50 -21.63 -4.60
C SER A 121 -10.93 -21.55 -3.18
N ARG A 122 -11.76 -21.59 -2.13
CA ARG A 122 -11.34 -21.71 -0.73
C ARG A 122 -10.56 -23.01 -0.50
N PHE A 123 -11.05 -24.13 -1.03
CA PHE A 123 -10.35 -25.42 -0.94
C PHE A 123 -8.98 -25.36 -1.64
N VAL A 124 -8.93 -24.79 -2.87
CA VAL A 124 -7.68 -24.65 -3.61
C VAL A 124 -6.71 -23.74 -2.86
N LEU A 125 -7.16 -22.58 -2.40
CA LEU A 125 -6.36 -21.64 -1.60
C LEU A 125 -5.83 -22.31 -0.32
N GLY A 126 -6.69 -23.03 0.41
CA GLY A 126 -6.29 -23.79 1.61
C GLY A 126 -5.17 -24.79 1.33
N ARG A 127 -5.22 -25.47 0.18
CA ARG A 127 -4.14 -26.39 -0.24
C ARG A 127 -2.83 -25.65 -0.57
N VAL A 128 -2.90 -24.46 -1.16
CA VAL A 128 -1.72 -23.62 -1.42
C VAL A 128 -1.10 -23.17 -0.11
N LEU A 129 -1.91 -22.60 0.79
CA LEU A 129 -1.44 -22.07 2.06
C LEU A 129 -0.83 -23.16 2.96
N SER A 130 -1.51 -24.31 3.09
CA SER A 130 -1.03 -25.43 3.92
C SER A 130 0.18 -26.18 3.35
N GLY A 131 0.50 -25.99 2.08
CA GLY A 131 1.70 -26.56 1.45
C GLY A 131 2.89 -25.62 1.46
N ALA A 132 2.69 -24.34 1.73
CA ALA A 132 3.78 -23.36 1.82
C ALA A 132 4.60 -23.55 3.11
N THR A 133 5.92 -23.48 3.00
CA THR A 133 6.81 -23.53 4.16
C THR A 133 6.72 -22.27 5.01
N HIS A 134 6.38 -21.15 4.39
CA HIS A 134 6.12 -19.87 5.05
C HIS A 134 5.20 -18.98 4.19
N ILE A 135 4.51 -18.06 4.83
CA ILE A 135 3.58 -17.12 4.20
C ILE A 135 3.99 -15.70 4.59
N ILE A 136 4.20 -14.84 3.61
CA ILE A 136 4.51 -13.43 3.79
C ILE A 136 3.23 -12.65 3.51
N ALA A 137 2.65 -12.02 4.52
CA ALA A 137 1.42 -11.23 4.36
C ALA A 137 1.73 -9.72 4.38
N ALA A 138 1.26 -9.00 3.38
CA ALA A 138 1.45 -7.55 3.26
C ALA A 138 0.50 -6.73 4.18
N GLY A 139 0.17 -7.28 5.35
CA GLY A 139 -0.68 -6.65 6.36
C GLY A 139 -1.37 -7.68 7.23
N GLY A 140 -1.90 -7.26 8.37
CA GLY A 140 -2.69 -8.12 9.27
C GLY A 140 -3.99 -8.58 8.63
N TYR A 141 -4.62 -7.73 7.81
CA TYR A 141 -5.84 -8.09 7.09
C TYR A 141 -5.66 -9.32 6.17
N PRO A 142 -4.71 -9.37 5.20
CA PRO A 142 -4.47 -10.58 4.42
C PRO A 142 -4.02 -11.78 5.28
N ALA A 143 -3.32 -11.56 6.38
CA ALA A 143 -2.95 -12.62 7.31
C ALA A 143 -4.17 -13.23 8.02
N ALA A 144 -5.12 -12.39 8.46
CA ALA A 144 -6.36 -12.84 9.08
C ALA A 144 -7.24 -13.63 8.08
N GLU A 145 -7.39 -13.13 6.85
CA GLU A 145 -8.12 -13.84 5.79
C GLU A 145 -7.48 -15.20 5.46
N ALA A 146 -6.14 -15.28 5.46
CA ALA A 146 -5.45 -16.57 5.26
C ALA A 146 -5.71 -17.55 6.42
N ARG A 147 -5.68 -17.08 7.67
CA ARG A 147 -6.03 -17.92 8.85
C ARG A 147 -7.47 -18.40 8.81
N ASN A 148 -8.40 -17.56 8.36
CA ASN A 148 -9.80 -17.96 8.16
C ASN A 148 -9.96 -19.12 7.16
N VAL A 149 -9.03 -19.29 6.22
CA VAL A 149 -9.03 -20.36 5.22
C VAL A 149 -8.27 -21.58 5.67
N GLY A 150 -7.05 -21.40 6.20
CA GLY A 150 -6.11 -22.50 6.46
C GLY A 150 -5.86 -22.77 7.94
N GLY A 151 -6.47 -21.99 8.86
CA GLY A 151 -6.33 -22.15 10.31
C GLY A 151 -5.20 -21.34 10.93
N ASP A 152 -5.18 -21.25 12.26
CA ASP A 152 -4.26 -20.41 13.02
C ASP A 152 -2.82 -20.94 13.03
N ALA A 153 -2.63 -22.23 12.73
CA ALA A 153 -1.31 -22.86 12.68
C ALA A 153 -0.46 -22.49 11.44
N LEU A 154 -1.00 -21.70 10.51
CA LEU A 154 -0.25 -21.28 9.34
C LEU A 154 0.99 -20.44 9.74
N PRO A 155 2.17 -20.72 9.17
CA PRO A 155 3.41 -19.99 9.45
C PRO A 155 3.40 -18.64 8.71
N ILE A 156 2.76 -17.63 9.28
CA ILE A 156 2.58 -16.30 8.65
C ILE A 156 3.45 -15.28 9.37
N THR A 157 4.25 -14.55 8.58
CA THR A 157 4.89 -13.30 9.01
C THR A 157 4.25 -12.12 8.28
N VAL A 158 3.86 -11.10 9.04
CA VAL A 158 3.33 -9.85 8.49
C VAL A 158 4.50 -8.91 8.19
N ILE A 159 4.62 -8.53 6.91
CA ILE A 159 5.55 -7.51 6.43
C ILE A 159 4.71 -6.50 5.65
N PRO A 160 4.34 -5.35 6.26
CA PRO A 160 3.48 -4.38 5.61
C PRO A 160 4.21 -3.64 4.47
N PRO A 161 3.48 -2.95 3.59
CA PRO A 161 4.08 -1.99 2.68
C PRO A 161 4.87 -0.92 3.42
N GLY A 162 6.05 -0.61 2.91
CA GLY A 162 6.95 0.37 3.50
C GLY A 162 6.88 1.75 2.87
N VAL A 163 7.74 2.61 3.38
CA VAL A 163 8.01 3.95 2.88
C VAL A 163 9.50 4.22 2.92
N ASP A 164 10.01 4.97 1.95
CA ASP A 164 11.37 5.50 1.98
C ASP A 164 11.39 6.73 2.91
N THR A 165 11.85 6.55 4.14
CA THR A 165 11.82 7.58 5.16
C THR A 165 12.91 8.65 5.00
N VAL A 166 13.86 8.45 4.08
CA VAL A 166 14.83 9.48 3.67
C VAL A 166 14.18 10.41 2.65
N ARG A 167 13.49 9.85 1.68
CA ARG A 167 12.77 10.58 0.65
C ARG A 167 11.54 11.31 1.21
N PHE A 168 10.74 10.62 2.02
CA PHE A 168 9.59 11.18 2.72
C PHE A 168 10.02 11.62 4.11
N ALA A 169 10.23 12.90 4.29
CA ALA A 169 10.68 13.50 5.54
C ALA A 169 9.92 14.81 5.81
N PRO A 170 9.85 15.25 7.06
CA PRO A 170 9.31 16.57 7.39
C PRO A 170 10.06 17.67 6.65
N LEU A 171 9.33 18.61 6.08
CA LEU A 171 9.90 19.76 5.37
C LEU A 171 10.39 20.82 6.36
N LEU A 172 11.46 21.51 6.00
CA LEU A 172 11.84 22.76 6.65
C LEU A 172 10.74 23.81 6.42
N GLU A 173 10.67 24.82 7.28
CA GLU A 173 9.64 25.87 7.17
C GLU A 173 9.69 26.62 5.82
N SER A 174 10.90 26.88 5.29
CA SER A 174 11.07 27.47 3.98
C SER A 174 10.59 26.57 2.83
N GLU A 175 10.87 25.27 2.92
CA GLU A 175 10.42 24.28 1.92
C GLU A 175 8.91 24.12 1.96
N ARG A 176 8.32 24.11 3.16
CA ARG A 176 6.87 24.04 3.35
C ARG A 176 6.15 25.23 2.72
N LYS A 177 6.72 26.46 2.88
CA LYS A 177 6.20 27.66 2.22
C LYS A 177 6.25 27.56 0.71
N SER A 178 7.39 27.17 0.15
CA SER A 178 7.56 26.99 -1.29
C SER A 178 6.62 25.91 -1.85
N ALA A 179 6.45 24.80 -1.13
CA ALA A 179 5.53 23.74 -1.53
C ALA A 179 4.07 24.23 -1.53
N ARG A 180 3.66 25.02 -0.53
CA ARG A 180 2.32 25.64 -0.52
C ARG A 180 2.10 26.55 -1.71
N GLU A 181 3.08 27.35 -2.10
CA GLU A 181 3.02 28.20 -3.30
C GLU A 181 2.90 27.36 -4.58
N GLU A 182 3.69 26.29 -4.71
CA GLU A 182 3.64 25.37 -5.85
C GLU A 182 2.25 24.73 -6.03
N PHE A 183 1.60 24.32 -4.93
CA PHE A 183 0.27 23.76 -4.97
C PHE A 183 -0.87 24.79 -4.94
N GLY A 184 -0.54 26.09 -4.94
CA GLY A 184 -1.53 27.18 -4.93
C GLY A 184 -2.34 27.25 -3.63
N VAL A 185 -1.69 26.99 -2.49
CA VAL A 185 -2.26 26.98 -1.14
C VAL A 185 -1.87 28.28 -0.41
N ALA A 186 -2.82 28.91 0.26
CA ALA A 186 -2.52 30.08 1.09
C ALA A 186 -1.59 29.70 2.26
N GLN A 187 -0.65 30.58 2.61
CA GLN A 187 0.33 30.29 3.68
C GLN A 187 -0.30 30.05 5.05
N ASP A 188 -1.42 30.71 5.31
CA ASP A 188 -2.18 30.62 6.55
C ASP A 188 -3.38 29.65 6.48
N ALA A 189 -3.47 28.86 5.39
CA ALA A 189 -4.53 27.86 5.23
C ALA A 189 -4.42 26.71 6.25
N GLU A 190 -5.57 26.21 6.69
CA GLU A 190 -5.70 24.90 7.33
C GLU A 190 -5.79 23.85 6.21
N LEU A 191 -4.65 23.25 5.84
CA LEU A 191 -4.54 22.40 4.67
C LEU A 191 -4.76 20.92 5.01
N VAL A 192 -5.78 20.33 4.39
CA VAL A 192 -5.99 18.88 4.39
C VAL A 192 -5.65 18.33 3.00
N VAL A 193 -4.85 17.26 2.95
CA VAL A 193 -4.54 16.59 1.68
C VAL A 193 -5.08 15.16 1.67
N GLY A 194 -5.46 14.70 0.50
CA GLY A 194 -5.80 13.30 0.24
C GLY A 194 -5.16 12.82 -1.04
N LEU A 195 -4.57 11.63 -1.05
CA LEU A 195 -3.96 11.07 -2.26
C LEU A 195 -4.42 9.63 -2.47
N SER A 196 -5.04 9.34 -3.60
CA SER A 196 -5.32 7.97 -4.02
C SER A 196 -5.90 7.91 -5.42
N ARG A 197 -6.11 6.69 -5.94
CA ARG A 197 -7.02 6.51 -7.08
C ARG A 197 -8.41 7.00 -6.71
N LEU A 198 -9.04 7.80 -7.57
CA LEU A 198 -10.39 8.31 -7.33
C LEU A 198 -11.42 7.21 -7.63
N VAL A 199 -11.74 6.44 -6.60
CA VAL A 199 -12.74 5.36 -6.62
C VAL A 199 -13.57 5.41 -5.34
N PRO A 200 -14.85 4.97 -5.36
CA PRO A 200 -15.78 5.17 -4.25
C PRO A 200 -15.33 4.65 -2.88
N ARG A 201 -14.56 3.54 -2.83
CA ARG A 201 -14.07 2.98 -1.57
C ARG A 201 -13.08 3.86 -0.82
N LYS A 202 -12.49 4.89 -1.49
CA LYS A 202 -11.53 5.81 -0.87
C LYS A 202 -12.17 6.95 -0.07
N GLY A 203 -13.50 7.08 -0.13
CA GLY A 203 -14.28 7.96 0.74
C GLY A 203 -14.09 9.46 0.52
N PHE A 204 -13.55 9.89 -0.63
CA PHE A 204 -13.38 11.32 -0.91
C PHE A 204 -14.70 12.09 -1.01
N ASP A 205 -15.80 11.42 -1.31
CA ASP A 205 -17.13 12.03 -1.27
C ASP A 205 -17.54 12.42 0.17
N THR A 206 -17.24 11.60 1.17
CA THR A 206 -17.48 11.96 2.58
C THR A 206 -16.56 13.09 3.01
N LEU A 207 -15.29 13.07 2.62
CA LEU A 207 -14.35 14.16 2.90
C LEU A 207 -14.84 15.50 2.30
N ILE A 208 -15.32 15.51 1.04
CA ILE A 208 -15.84 16.71 0.39
C ILE A 208 -17.04 17.27 1.15
N LYS A 209 -18.00 16.41 1.55
CA LYS A 209 -19.17 16.83 2.32
C LYS A 209 -18.77 17.38 3.69
N ALA A 210 -17.86 16.69 4.39
CA ALA A 210 -17.36 17.12 5.70
C ALA A 210 -16.62 18.45 5.61
N ALA A 211 -15.80 18.64 4.58
CA ALA A 211 -15.12 19.91 4.33
C ALA A 211 -16.12 21.06 4.06
N SER A 212 -17.22 20.80 3.33
CA SER A 212 -18.27 21.80 3.13
C SER A 212 -18.94 22.22 4.43
N VAL A 213 -19.22 21.27 5.33
CA VAL A 213 -19.80 21.56 6.67
C VAL A 213 -18.78 22.30 7.55
N ALA A 214 -17.55 21.81 7.60
CA ALA A 214 -16.50 22.42 8.45
C ALA A 214 -16.15 23.86 8.02
N ALA A 215 -16.23 24.16 6.73
CA ALA A 215 -15.93 25.49 6.17
C ALA A 215 -16.80 26.62 6.77
N ALA A 216 -18.00 26.31 7.26
CA ALA A 216 -18.86 27.29 7.92
C ALA A 216 -18.21 27.93 9.17
N HIS A 217 -17.32 27.19 9.85
CA HIS A 217 -16.60 27.64 11.05
C HIS A 217 -15.08 27.72 10.84
N ARG A 218 -14.59 27.35 9.64
CA ARG A 218 -13.17 27.32 9.27
C ARG A 218 -12.95 27.97 7.92
N PRO A 219 -12.98 29.32 7.83
CA PRO A 219 -12.88 30.03 6.56
C PRO A 219 -11.52 29.87 5.87
N LYS A 220 -10.49 29.39 6.59
CA LYS A 220 -9.14 29.10 6.06
C LYS A 220 -8.96 27.65 5.66
N LEU A 221 -9.98 26.80 5.78
CA LEU A 221 -9.89 25.39 5.36
C LEU A 221 -9.69 25.30 3.85
N GLN A 222 -8.68 24.55 3.45
CA GLN A 222 -8.43 24.14 2.07
C GLN A 222 -8.19 22.63 2.02
N VAL A 223 -8.78 21.97 1.02
CA VAL A 223 -8.57 20.54 0.84
C VAL A 223 -8.06 20.28 -0.57
N LEU A 224 -6.92 19.61 -0.70
CA LEU A 224 -6.38 19.15 -1.98
C LEU A 224 -6.49 17.65 -2.09
N ILE A 225 -7.10 17.16 -3.18
CA ILE A 225 -7.20 15.73 -3.47
C ILE A 225 -6.41 15.44 -4.74
N GLY A 226 -5.30 14.71 -4.56
CA GLY A 226 -4.46 14.21 -5.64
C GLY A 226 -4.91 12.84 -6.12
N GLY A 227 -4.72 12.59 -7.41
CA GLY A 227 -5.01 11.32 -8.04
C GLY A 227 -6.00 11.41 -9.21
N THR A 228 -6.20 10.29 -9.88
CA THR A 228 -7.12 10.13 -11.00
C THR A 228 -7.97 8.87 -10.82
N GLY A 229 -9.12 8.79 -11.49
CA GLY A 229 -9.96 7.60 -11.42
C GLY A 229 -11.37 7.82 -11.96
N ARG A 230 -12.12 6.72 -12.03
CA ARG A 230 -13.49 6.70 -12.59
C ARG A 230 -14.51 7.55 -11.83
N ASP A 231 -14.16 7.98 -10.61
CA ASP A 231 -15.05 8.77 -9.74
C ASP A 231 -14.83 10.29 -9.87
N SER A 232 -13.86 10.73 -10.68
CA SER A 232 -13.45 12.13 -10.81
C SER A 232 -14.63 13.06 -11.14
N ASP A 233 -15.45 12.71 -12.12
CA ASP A 233 -16.57 13.55 -12.56
C ASP A 233 -17.66 13.67 -11.48
N ARG A 234 -17.94 12.57 -10.77
CA ARG A 234 -18.90 12.57 -9.65
C ARG A 234 -18.41 13.46 -8.52
N LEU A 235 -17.13 13.36 -8.17
CA LEU A 235 -16.51 14.17 -7.12
C LEU A 235 -16.49 15.67 -7.52
N ASN A 236 -16.15 16.00 -8.76
CA ASN A 236 -16.21 17.38 -9.24
C ASN A 236 -17.63 17.98 -9.15
N LYS A 237 -18.66 17.23 -9.57
CA LYS A 237 -20.05 17.65 -9.41
C LYS A 237 -20.44 17.86 -7.94
N LEU A 238 -19.94 17.00 -7.05
CA LEU A 238 -20.20 17.11 -5.62
C LEU A 238 -19.54 18.37 -5.03
N ILE A 239 -18.28 18.66 -5.39
CA ILE A 239 -17.58 19.89 -4.97
C ILE A 239 -18.38 21.13 -5.37
N GLN A 240 -18.84 21.20 -6.64
CA GLN A 240 -19.62 22.32 -7.15
C GLN A 240 -20.96 22.47 -6.41
N SER A 241 -21.70 21.39 -6.22
CA SER A 241 -23.01 21.41 -5.57
C SER A 241 -22.95 21.76 -4.09
N THR A 242 -21.89 21.34 -3.39
CA THR A 242 -21.70 21.61 -1.95
C THR A 242 -20.91 22.89 -1.69
N ARG A 243 -20.31 23.50 -2.72
CA ARG A 243 -19.37 24.63 -2.59
C ARG A 243 -18.24 24.37 -1.59
N ALA A 244 -17.83 23.10 -1.48
CA ALA A 244 -16.75 22.70 -0.56
C ALA A 244 -15.42 23.36 -0.95
N PRO A 245 -14.56 23.76 0.00
CA PRO A 245 -13.23 24.32 -0.26
C PRO A 245 -12.24 23.22 -0.67
N VAL A 246 -12.59 22.44 -1.69
CA VAL A 246 -11.88 21.25 -2.16
C VAL A 246 -11.48 21.42 -3.61
N LYS A 247 -10.25 21.04 -3.95
CA LYS A 247 -9.74 21.02 -5.32
C LYS A 247 -9.21 19.63 -5.67
N LEU A 248 -9.68 19.06 -6.79
CA LEU A 248 -9.04 17.89 -7.40
C LEU A 248 -7.87 18.40 -8.26
N ILE A 249 -6.63 17.99 -7.90
CA ILE A 249 -5.42 18.49 -8.59
C ILE A 249 -4.87 17.51 -9.63
N GLY A 250 -5.58 16.38 -9.86
CA GLY A 250 -5.12 15.37 -10.79
C GLY A 250 -3.94 14.55 -10.24
N ARG A 251 -3.14 13.99 -11.14
CA ARG A 251 -1.99 13.17 -10.76
C ARG A 251 -0.88 14.04 -10.16
N VAL A 252 -0.47 13.73 -8.96
CA VAL A 252 0.76 14.25 -8.37
C VAL A 252 1.93 13.42 -8.91
N SER A 253 2.96 14.07 -9.42
CA SER A 253 4.17 13.36 -9.89
C SER A 253 4.89 12.70 -8.72
N ASP A 254 5.57 11.60 -8.99
CA ASP A 254 6.28 10.87 -7.94
C ASP A 254 7.29 11.76 -7.19
N GLY A 255 8.04 12.60 -7.92
CA GLY A 255 8.98 13.55 -7.31
C GLY A 255 8.34 14.62 -6.43
N ALA A 256 7.06 14.97 -6.66
CA ALA A 256 6.35 15.98 -5.89
C ALA A 256 5.60 15.41 -4.65
N LEU A 257 5.54 14.09 -4.50
CA LEU A 257 4.81 13.47 -3.38
C LEU A 257 5.29 13.91 -1.99
N PRO A 258 6.62 13.98 -1.71
CA PRO A 258 7.09 14.46 -0.41
C PRO A 258 6.66 15.90 -0.11
N LEU A 259 6.70 16.79 -1.10
CA LEU A 259 6.25 18.18 -0.97
C LEU A 259 4.73 18.25 -0.76
N PHE A 260 3.96 17.42 -1.47
CA PHE A 260 2.51 17.36 -1.34
C PHE A 260 2.05 16.96 0.05
N TYR A 261 2.68 15.94 0.65
CA TYR A 261 2.37 15.57 2.04
C TYR A 261 2.94 16.58 3.03
N GLY A 262 4.22 16.92 2.90
CA GLY A 262 4.92 17.76 3.88
C GLY A 262 4.37 19.18 4.00
N CYS A 263 3.68 19.73 2.99
CA CYS A 263 3.04 21.05 3.08
C CYS A 263 1.69 21.04 3.82
N ALA A 264 1.14 19.84 4.11
CA ALA A 264 -0.17 19.68 4.74
C ALA A 264 -0.14 19.85 6.26
N ASP A 265 -1.31 20.14 6.83
CA ASP A 265 -1.56 20.06 8.27
C ASP A 265 -2.11 18.70 8.67
N VAL A 266 -2.91 18.08 7.80
CA VAL A 266 -3.55 16.76 7.99
C VAL A 266 -3.61 16.03 6.66
N SER A 267 -3.39 14.73 6.67
CA SER A 267 -3.68 13.85 5.55
C SER A 267 -4.98 13.06 5.82
N ALA A 268 -5.87 12.93 4.84
CA ALA A 268 -7.15 12.27 5.04
C ALA A 268 -7.51 11.32 3.89
N MET A 269 -7.81 10.06 4.23
CA MET A 269 -8.36 9.08 3.29
C MET A 269 -9.37 8.19 4.03
N LEU A 270 -10.65 8.42 3.78
CA LEU A 270 -11.76 7.78 4.49
C LEU A 270 -12.14 6.45 3.83
N CYS A 271 -11.18 5.52 3.80
CA CYS A 271 -11.43 4.19 3.25
C CYS A 271 -12.63 3.53 3.91
N ARG A 272 -13.47 2.88 3.10
CA ARG A 272 -14.65 2.16 3.55
C ARG A 272 -14.75 0.78 2.92
N SER A 273 -15.27 -0.16 3.66
CA SER A 273 -15.58 -1.50 3.16
C SER A 273 -16.82 -1.48 2.30
N ARG A 274 -16.80 -2.19 1.17
CA ARG A 274 -17.93 -2.28 0.25
C ARG A 274 -18.26 -3.73 -0.08
N TRP A 275 -19.49 -3.96 -0.53
CA TRP A 275 -19.96 -5.29 -0.95
C TRP A 275 -19.73 -6.38 0.11
N GLY A 276 -20.11 -6.09 1.37
CA GLY A 276 -19.92 -7.05 2.46
C GLY A 276 -18.47 -7.40 2.74
N GLY A 277 -17.53 -6.43 2.53
CA GLY A 277 -16.11 -6.62 2.79
C GLY A 277 -15.33 -7.29 1.65
N LEU A 278 -15.92 -7.41 0.44
CA LEU A 278 -15.17 -7.89 -0.74
C LEU A 278 -14.22 -6.82 -1.30
N GLU A 279 -14.56 -5.55 -1.12
CA GLU A 279 -13.71 -4.42 -1.52
C GLU A 279 -13.31 -3.64 -0.27
N GLN A 280 -12.06 -3.81 0.16
CA GLN A 280 -11.46 -3.16 1.32
C GLN A 280 -10.09 -2.55 0.98
N GLU A 281 -9.54 -1.76 1.89
CA GLU A 281 -8.17 -1.28 1.79
C GLU A 281 -7.19 -2.38 2.24
N GLY A 282 -6.13 -2.63 1.46
CA GLY A 282 -5.12 -3.62 1.83
C GLY A 282 -4.24 -3.16 3.00
N PHE A 283 -3.70 -1.95 2.89
CA PHE A 283 -2.90 -1.30 3.93
C PHE A 283 -2.96 0.23 3.80
N GLY A 284 -2.82 0.76 2.56
CA GLY A 284 -2.79 2.19 2.29
C GLY A 284 -1.41 2.82 2.49
N ILE A 285 -0.50 2.58 1.55
CA ILE A 285 0.88 3.14 1.54
C ILE A 285 0.88 4.66 1.77
N VAL A 286 -0.14 5.36 1.28
CA VAL A 286 -0.30 6.82 1.45
C VAL A 286 -0.34 7.28 2.91
N PHE A 287 -0.77 6.42 3.84
CA PHE A 287 -0.71 6.71 5.26
C PHE A 287 0.74 6.69 5.77
N SER A 288 1.53 5.69 5.36
CA SER A 288 2.95 5.61 5.73
C SER A 288 3.75 6.76 5.11
N GLU A 289 3.43 7.20 3.89
CA GLU A 289 4.05 8.35 3.24
C GLU A 289 3.76 9.65 3.99
N ALA A 290 2.50 9.91 4.35
CA ALA A 290 2.12 11.07 5.15
C ALA A 290 2.75 11.02 6.54
N ALA A 291 2.74 9.86 7.20
CA ALA A 291 3.39 9.65 8.49
C ALA A 291 4.89 9.95 8.43
N ALA A 292 5.58 9.47 7.40
CA ALA A 292 7.00 9.72 7.19
C ALA A 292 7.31 11.21 7.00
N CYS A 293 6.38 12.01 6.45
CA CYS A 293 6.47 13.47 6.38
C CYS A 293 6.09 14.18 7.70
N GLY A 294 5.78 13.44 8.78
CA GLY A 294 5.38 14.03 10.06
C GLY A 294 3.96 14.62 10.05
N VAL A 295 3.09 14.13 9.17
CA VAL A 295 1.72 14.63 9.01
C VAL A 295 0.74 13.63 9.62
N PRO A 296 -0.07 14.04 10.62
CA PRO A 296 -1.07 13.18 11.22
C PRO A 296 -2.20 12.87 10.25
N GLN A 297 -2.84 11.70 10.42
CA GLN A 297 -3.78 11.19 9.45
C GLN A 297 -5.21 11.09 10.00
N ILE A 298 -6.20 11.22 9.10
CA ILE A 298 -7.58 10.76 9.32
C ILE A 298 -7.82 9.58 8.40
N ALA A 299 -7.97 8.40 8.99
CA ALA A 299 -8.20 7.16 8.27
C ALA A 299 -9.63 6.66 8.49
N GLY A 300 -10.27 6.12 7.45
CA GLY A 300 -11.50 5.36 7.62
C GLY A 300 -11.20 3.92 8.04
N ASP A 301 -12.00 3.37 8.95
CA ASP A 301 -11.87 1.98 9.40
C ASP A 301 -12.30 1.00 8.29
N SER A 302 -11.33 0.50 7.53
CA SER A 302 -11.56 -0.43 6.42
C SER A 302 -10.31 -1.28 6.15
N GLY A 303 -10.41 -2.57 6.38
CA GLY A 303 -9.32 -3.51 6.14
C GLY A 303 -8.04 -3.12 6.87
N GLY A 304 -6.92 -3.05 6.13
CA GLY A 304 -5.62 -2.66 6.68
C GLY A 304 -5.40 -1.16 6.88
N ALA A 305 -6.36 -0.28 6.55
CA ALA A 305 -6.19 1.16 6.75
C ALA A 305 -6.00 1.52 8.23
N ALA A 306 -6.74 0.85 9.13
CA ALA A 306 -6.61 1.02 10.57
C ALA A 306 -5.26 0.49 11.12
N GLU A 307 -4.54 -0.36 10.37
CA GLU A 307 -3.22 -0.84 10.79
C GLU A 307 -2.13 0.23 10.59
N ALA A 308 -2.31 1.08 9.59
CA ALA A 308 -1.35 2.15 9.28
C ALA A 308 -1.43 3.33 10.26
N VAL A 309 -2.57 3.55 10.92
CA VAL A 309 -2.83 4.67 11.83
C VAL A 309 -3.20 4.17 13.23
N VAL A 310 -2.50 4.63 14.25
CA VAL A 310 -2.84 4.34 15.66
C VAL A 310 -3.77 5.44 16.15
N ASP A 311 -5.03 5.07 16.41
CA ASP A 311 -6.06 6.01 16.84
C ASP A 311 -5.67 6.79 18.11
N GLY A 312 -5.85 8.09 18.06
CA GLY A 312 -5.49 9.01 19.16
C GLY A 312 -3.99 9.23 19.37
N VAL A 313 -3.10 8.50 18.66
CA VAL A 313 -1.64 8.58 18.81
C VAL A 313 -0.96 9.13 17.56
N THR A 314 -1.16 8.52 16.40
CA THR A 314 -0.56 8.95 15.13
C THR A 314 -1.55 9.64 14.19
N GLY A 315 -2.82 9.66 14.58
CA GLY A 315 -3.93 10.24 13.83
C GLY A 315 -5.25 9.82 14.43
N ILE A 316 -6.31 9.87 13.65
CA ILE A 316 -7.68 9.49 14.04
C ILE A 316 -8.20 8.41 13.08
N VAL A 317 -8.74 7.33 13.65
CA VAL A 317 -9.46 6.30 12.88
C VAL A 317 -10.97 6.55 13.03
N VAL A 318 -11.62 6.89 11.93
CA VAL A 318 -13.07 7.11 11.89
C VAL A 318 -13.78 5.79 11.70
N SER A 319 -14.47 5.31 12.73
CA SER A 319 -15.16 4.01 12.71
C SER A 319 -16.30 3.96 11.72
N ASN A 320 -17.00 5.09 11.48
CA ASN A 320 -18.00 5.19 10.42
C ASN A 320 -17.56 6.20 9.34
N PRO A 321 -16.71 5.79 8.38
CA PRO A 321 -16.15 6.70 7.37
C PRO A 321 -17.19 7.21 6.36
N GLU A 322 -18.41 6.76 6.41
CA GLU A 322 -19.53 7.28 5.62
C GLU A 322 -20.33 8.39 6.35
N SER A 323 -20.14 8.52 7.67
CA SER A 323 -20.72 9.59 8.50
C SER A 323 -19.99 10.92 8.26
N VAL A 324 -20.69 11.90 7.72
CA VAL A 324 -20.15 13.25 7.54
C VAL A 324 -19.82 13.88 8.89
N ASP A 325 -20.66 13.69 9.88
CA ASP A 325 -20.51 14.28 11.22
C ASP A 325 -19.27 13.73 11.94
N ASP A 326 -19.01 12.43 11.86
CA ASP A 326 -17.83 11.81 12.46
C ASP A 326 -16.53 12.34 11.83
N VAL A 327 -16.56 12.55 10.50
CA VAL A 327 -15.41 13.13 9.78
C VAL A 327 -15.23 14.62 10.13
N VAL A 328 -16.31 15.40 10.31
CA VAL A 328 -16.24 16.78 10.77
C VAL A 328 -15.63 16.85 12.17
N VAL A 329 -16.02 15.94 13.06
CA VAL A 329 -15.45 15.84 14.42
C VAL A 329 -13.94 15.56 14.32
N ALA A 330 -13.51 14.60 13.51
CA ALA A 330 -12.10 14.26 13.32
C ALA A 330 -11.30 15.44 12.74
N LEU A 331 -11.81 16.12 11.71
CA LEU A 331 -11.21 17.33 11.13
C LEU A 331 -11.05 18.42 12.19
N ASN A 332 -12.12 18.73 12.93
CA ASN A 332 -12.09 19.76 13.97
C ASN A 332 -11.11 19.40 15.07
N HIS A 333 -11.04 18.15 15.48
CA HIS A 333 -10.13 17.70 16.53
C HIS A 333 -8.65 17.97 16.18
N LEU A 334 -8.23 17.68 14.93
CA LEU A 334 -6.85 17.90 14.50
C LEU A 334 -6.56 19.36 14.14
N LEU A 335 -7.53 20.08 13.56
CA LEU A 335 -7.30 21.43 13.09
C LEU A 335 -7.41 22.49 14.20
N SER A 336 -8.11 22.20 15.30
CA SER A 336 -8.28 23.17 16.41
C SER A 336 -7.10 23.23 17.37
N ASP A 337 -6.24 22.21 17.42
CA ASP A 337 -5.11 22.13 18.36
C ASP A 337 -3.80 21.87 17.61
N PRO A 338 -3.05 22.94 17.25
CA PRO A 338 -1.77 22.81 16.55
C PRO A 338 -0.72 22.03 17.35
N ALA A 339 -0.71 22.11 18.69
CA ALA A 339 0.26 21.41 19.52
C ALA A 339 0.00 19.90 19.51
N LYS A 340 -1.26 19.50 19.68
CA LYS A 340 -1.67 18.10 19.58
C LYS A 340 -1.43 17.53 18.19
N ARG A 341 -1.74 18.31 17.15
CA ARG A 341 -1.47 17.93 15.75
C ARG A 341 0.02 17.69 15.51
N ALA A 342 0.89 18.56 16.00
CA ALA A 342 2.33 18.41 15.90
C ALA A 342 2.82 17.14 16.64
N ALA A 343 2.35 16.90 17.87
CA ALA A 343 2.69 15.72 18.65
C ALA A 343 2.26 14.41 17.95
N MET A 344 1.07 14.38 17.37
CA MET A 344 0.60 13.23 16.57
C MET A 344 1.43 13.03 15.30
N GLY A 345 1.83 14.11 14.64
CA GLY A 345 2.71 14.05 13.45
C GLY A 345 4.10 13.50 13.79
N GLU A 346 4.68 13.91 14.92
CA GLU A 346 5.96 13.38 15.42
C GLU A 346 5.85 11.88 15.77
N ALA A 347 4.79 11.48 16.46
CA ALA A 347 4.52 10.07 16.74
C ALA A 347 4.34 9.24 15.46
N ALA A 348 3.63 9.80 14.46
CA ALA A 348 3.47 9.17 13.16
C ALA A 348 4.81 8.99 12.43
N ARG A 349 5.67 10.01 12.43
CA ARG A 349 7.03 9.94 11.86
C ARG A 349 7.89 8.91 12.58
N SER A 350 7.91 8.92 13.90
CA SER A 350 8.68 7.98 14.71
C SER A 350 8.28 6.53 14.39
N ARG A 351 6.97 6.27 14.29
CA ARG A 351 6.45 4.96 13.91
C ARG A 351 6.81 4.59 12.48
N ALA A 352 6.69 5.52 11.53
CA ALA A 352 7.06 5.26 10.13
C ALA A 352 8.51 4.83 9.99
N CYS A 353 9.44 5.50 10.69
CA CYS A 353 10.86 5.15 10.71
C CYS A 353 11.13 3.79 11.37
N ALA A 354 10.44 3.48 12.48
CA ALA A 354 10.70 2.28 13.26
C ALA A 354 10.05 1.01 12.67
N GLU A 355 8.88 1.14 12.03
CA GLU A 355 8.07 -0.01 11.64
C GLU A 355 7.88 -0.15 10.13
N PHE A 356 7.87 0.97 9.38
CA PHE A 356 7.52 1.00 7.96
C PHE A 356 8.66 1.42 7.04
N ASP A 357 9.83 1.73 7.56
CA ASP A 357 10.99 1.99 6.71
C ASP A 357 11.34 0.74 5.89
N TYR A 358 11.61 0.92 4.59
CA TYR A 358 11.91 -0.21 3.72
C TYR A 358 13.16 -0.98 4.12
N ASP A 359 14.16 -0.35 4.76
CA ASP A 359 15.37 -1.05 5.22
C ASP A 359 15.06 -1.94 6.44
N VAL A 360 14.17 -1.48 7.33
CA VAL A 360 13.65 -2.29 8.45
C VAL A 360 12.84 -3.48 7.92
N LEU A 361 11.93 -3.23 6.98
CA LEU A 361 11.06 -4.28 6.43
C LEU A 361 11.84 -5.29 5.58
N SER A 362 12.81 -4.84 4.78
CA SER A 362 13.67 -5.75 4.01
C SER A 362 14.59 -6.59 4.92
N SER A 363 14.96 -6.09 6.09
CA SER A 363 15.68 -6.89 7.09
C SER A 363 14.78 -7.98 7.70
N ARG A 364 13.51 -7.68 7.97
CA ARG A 364 12.53 -8.71 8.37
C ARG A 364 12.32 -9.75 7.27
N LEU A 365 12.21 -9.29 6.02
CA LEU A 365 12.09 -10.18 4.86
C LEU A 365 13.29 -11.09 4.71
N ALA A 366 14.52 -10.56 4.84
CA ALA A 366 15.75 -11.33 4.80
C ALA A 366 15.76 -12.45 5.85
N GLY A 367 15.33 -12.15 7.09
CA GLY A 367 15.18 -13.14 8.15
C GLY A 367 14.20 -14.27 7.78
N VAL A 368 13.03 -13.93 7.20
CA VAL A 368 12.05 -14.92 6.76
C VAL A 368 12.58 -15.79 5.61
N LEU A 369 13.33 -15.18 4.68
CA LEU A 369 13.91 -15.87 3.53
C LEU A 369 15.21 -16.63 3.85
N GLY A 370 15.71 -16.52 5.08
CA GLY A 370 17.01 -17.12 5.47
C GLY A 370 18.19 -16.54 4.68
N VAL A 371 18.12 -15.23 4.35
CA VAL A 371 19.19 -14.49 3.65
C VAL A 371 19.98 -13.70 4.69
N GLU A 372 21.27 -13.86 4.70
CA GLU A 372 22.19 -13.01 5.48
C GLU A 372 22.35 -11.66 4.75
N LYS A 373 22.22 -10.56 5.49
CA LYS A 373 22.38 -9.18 4.97
C LYS A 373 23.80 -8.70 5.19
#